data_4671f1b8c26b700d2c05a22276ef9fd1
#
_entry.id   4671f1b8c26b700d2c05a22276ef9fd1
#
_cell.length_a   1.000
_cell.length_b   1.000
_cell.length_c   1.000
_cell.angle_alpha   90.00
_cell.angle_beta   90.00
_cell.angle_gamma   90.00
#
_symmetry.space_group_name_H-M   'P 1'
#
loop_
_entity.id
_entity.type
_entity.pdbx_description
1 polymer ?
#
loop_
_entity_poly.entity_id
_entity_poly.type
_entity_poly.pdbx_seq_one_letter_code
_entity_poly.pdbx_strand_id
1 'polypeptide(L)'
;LPYCAEQGKGVFVIDTFYQARISPEGLLFDGTFFQDPRLRQELLFLQKIPARKAMSELFRVKSDSLLWLLGRRWMAENMAVALEYSYFPAEWIPDFSQELCKIPWERLFAQRHMPPSRVEQTVQGICVYGQEALLLQIQEGSGAFLANQQLLAENHRVLRYSKILAQARKVTHYLKDPISK
;
A
#
# COMPACT_ATOMS: atom_id res chain seq x y z
N LEU A 1 18.31 -5.97 20.98
CA LEU A 1 18.32 -5.09 19.82
C LEU A 1 19.43 -4.06 20.00
N PRO A 2 20.44 -3.98 19.15
CA PRO A 2 21.47 -2.96 19.28
C PRO A 2 20.93 -1.62 18.77
N TYR A 3 20.75 -0.69 19.69
CA TYR A 3 20.65 0.73 19.36
C TYR A 3 22.06 1.29 19.30
N CYS A 4 22.50 1.78 18.15
CA CYS A 4 23.64 2.69 18.09
C CYS A 4 23.09 4.10 17.99
N ALA A 5 23.17 4.85 19.09
CA ALA A 5 22.97 6.30 19.10
C ALA A 5 24.34 6.96 19.09
N GLU A 6 24.77 7.53 17.97
CA GLU A 6 25.88 8.49 17.94
C GLU A 6 25.30 9.89 18.11
N GLN A 7 25.79 10.61 19.10
CA GLN A 7 25.39 11.97 19.42
C GLN A 7 25.65 12.87 18.20
N GLY A 8 24.57 13.39 17.59
CA GLY A 8 24.63 14.33 16.47
C GLY A 8 24.33 13.75 15.07
N LYS A 9 24.09 12.45 14.91
CA LYS A 9 23.86 11.82 13.58
C LYS A 9 22.52 11.11 13.40
N GLY A 10 21.57 11.29 14.29
CA GLY A 10 20.26 10.63 14.20
C GLY A 10 20.27 9.18 14.68
N VAL A 11 19.10 8.60 14.85
CA VAL A 11 18.91 7.20 15.26
C VAL A 11 18.82 6.35 14.00
N PHE A 12 19.79 5.47 13.78
CA PHE A 12 19.74 4.49 12.71
C PHE A 12 19.25 3.15 13.27
N VAL A 13 18.15 2.63 12.73
CA VAL A 13 17.73 1.27 13.00
C VAL A 13 18.29 0.38 11.89
N ILE A 14 19.29 -0.43 12.22
CA ILE A 14 19.84 -1.40 11.28
C ILE A 14 19.09 -2.71 11.51
N ASP A 15 18.06 -2.97 10.69
CA ASP A 15 17.51 -4.29 10.52
C ASP A 15 17.69 -4.71 9.05
N THR A 16 18.47 -5.74 8.82
CA THR A 16 19.01 -6.11 7.51
C THR A 16 18.04 -6.89 6.63
N PHE A 17 16.80 -7.15 7.08
CA PHE A 17 15.96 -8.13 6.41
C PHE A 17 15.15 -7.63 5.22
N TYR A 18 14.82 -6.36 5.14
CA TYR A 18 14.10 -5.82 3.98
C TYR A 18 14.38 -4.33 3.78
N GLN A 19 15.04 -4.00 2.68
CA GLN A 19 15.18 -2.62 2.20
C GLN A 19 14.24 -2.44 1.01
N ALA A 20 13.12 -1.75 1.20
CA ALA A 20 12.33 -1.28 0.08
C ALA A 20 13.14 -0.19 -0.66
N ARG A 21 13.48 -0.45 -1.92
CA ARG A 21 14.02 0.59 -2.78
C ARG A 21 12.86 1.47 -3.23
N ILE A 22 13.06 2.76 -3.12
CA ILE A 22 12.09 3.74 -3.58
C ILE A 22 12.35 3.99 -5.05
N SER A 23 11.27 4.11 -5.83
CA SER A 23 11.33 4.57 -7.20
C SER A 23 11.95 5.98 -7.24
N PRO A 24 12.53 6.39 -8.39
CA PRO A 24 13.01 7.75 -8.59
C PRO A 24 11.96 8.83 -8.32
N GLU A 25 10.69 8.47 -8.32
CA GLU A 25 9.55 9.35 -8.08
C GLU A 25 9.17 9.49 -6.60
N GLY A 26 9.90 8.82 -5.70
CA GLY A 26 9.76 9.01 -4.24
C GLY A 26 8.57 8.31 -3.60
N LEU A 27 7.91 7.37 -4.28
CA LEU A 27 6.80 6.60 -3.71
C LEU A 27 7.30 5.49 -2.78
N LEU A 28 6.75 5.41 -1.57
CA LEU A 28 7.14 4.39 -0.59
C LEU A 28 6.69 2.98 -1.00
N PHE A 29 5.53 2.87 -1.63
CA PHE A 29 4.93 1.63 -2.11
C PHE A 29 4.52 1.80 -3.56
N ASP A 30 5.46 1.67 -4.46
CA ASP A 30 5.23 1.68 -5.91
C ASP A 30 5.05 0.28 -6.48
N GLY A 31 4.93 0.20 -7.80
CA GLY A 31 4.83 -1.08 -8.49
C GLY A 31 6.03 -2.00 -8.24
N THR A 32 7.22 -1.45 -7.96
CA THR A 32 8.43 -2.26 -7.73
C THR A 32 8.39 -2.95 -6.37
N PHE A 33 7.81 -2.32 -5.33
CA PHE A 33 7.58 -2.95 -4.05
C PHE A 33 6.71 -4.20 -4.20
N PHE A 34 5.58 -4.06 -4.90
CA PHE A 34 4.61 -5.15 -5.05
C PHE A 34 5.07 -6.25 -6.04
N GLN A 35 6.11 -6.01 -6.81
CA GLN A 35 6.72 -6.97 -7.74
C GLN A 35 8.02 -7.58 -7.21
N ASP A 36 8.45 -7.24 -5.99
CA ASP A 36 9.63 -7.84 -5.39
C ASP A 36 9.41 -9.35 -5.23
N PRO A 37 10.24 -10.21 -5.87
CA PRO A 37 10.06 -11.66 -5.83
C PRO A 37 10.25 -12.27 -4.43
N ARG A 38 10.82 -11.52 -3.49
CA ARG A 38 10.96 -11.93 -2.09
C ARG A 38 9.66 -11.76 -1.31
N LEU A 39 8.70 -11.00 -1.85
CA LEU A 39 7.40 -10.79 -1.23
C LEU A 39 6.38 -11.79 -1.74
N ARG A 40 5.68 -12.40 -0.81
CA ARG A 40 4.51 -13.23 -1.06
C ARG A 40 3.27 -12.50 -0.58
N GLN A 41 2.25 -12.41 -1.40
CA GLN A 41 0.96 -11.89 -0.96
C GLN A 41 0.07 -13.01 -0.39
N GLU A 42 -0.62 -12.69 0.69
CA GLU A 42 -1.68 -13.52 1.26
C GLU A 42 -3.00 -12.74 1.22
N LEU A 43 -4.01 -13.32 0.60
CA LEU A 43 -5.35 -12.76 0.61
C LEU A 43 -5.96 -12.95 2.00
N LEU A 44 -6.35 -11.85 2.65
CA LEU A 44 -7.05 -11.88 3.93
C LEU A 44 -8.56 -11.97 3.72
N PHE A 45 -9.07 -11.15 2.81
CA PHE A 45 -10.48 -11.16 2.42
C PHE A 45 -10.69 -10.44 1.09
N LEU A 46 -11.80 -10.76 0.44
CA LEU A 46 -12.34 -10.10 -0.74
C LEU A 46 -13.85 -10.00 -0.59
N GLN A 47 -14.40 -8.80 -0.56
CA GLN A 47 -15.83 -8.60 -0.34
C GLN A 47 -16.35 -7.36 -1.06
N LYS A 48 -17.66 -7.31 -1.29
CA LYS A 48 -18.35 -6.12 -1.79
C LYS A 48 -18.96 -5.35 -0.63
N ILE A 49 -18.72 -4.04 -0.60
CA ILE A 49 -19.27 -3.13 0.41
C ILE A 49 -19.93 -1.92 -0.26
N PRO A 50 -20.92 -1.25 0.34
CA PRO A 50 -21.46 0.00 -0.18
C PRO A 50 -20.41 1.12 -0.10
N ALA A 51 -20.38 1.99 -1.11
CA ALA A 51 -19.39 3.07 -1.23
C ALA A 51 -19.47 4.06 -0.08
N ARG A 52 -20.66 4.33 0.44
CA ARG A 52 -20.92 5.39 1.40
C ARG A 52 -20.41 6.77 0.89
N LYS A 53 -20.65 7.85 1.64
CA LYS A 53 -20.41 9.21 1.19
C LYS A 53 -18.96 9.47 0.73
N ALA A 54 -17.98 9.26 1.60
CA ALA A 54 -16.59 9.60 1.30
C ALA A 54 -16.02 8.86 0.07
N MET A 55 -16.29 7.56 -0.03
CA MET A 55 -15.81 6.76 -1.17
C MET A 55 -16.61 7.01 -2.44
N SER A 56 -17.92 7.32 -2.34
CA SER A 56 -18.73 7.68 -3.51
C SER A 56 -18.26 9.00 -4.13
N GLU A 57 -17.91 9.98 -3.31
CA GLU A 57 -17.31 11.24 -3.76
C GLU A 57 -15.94 11.01 -4.41
N LEU A 58 -15.07 10.21 -3.76
CA LEU A 58 -13.73 9.89 -4.27
C LEU A 58 -13.78 9.24 -5.65
N PHE A 59 -14.62 8.21 -5.81
CA PHE A 59 -14.73 7.46 -7.07
C PHE A 59 -15.74 8.06 -8.07
N ARG A 60 -16.49 9.10 -7.66
CA ARG A 60 -17.57 9.72 -8.44
C ARG A 60 -18.63 8.71 -8.87
N VAL A 61 -19.06 7.89 -7.93
CA VAL A 61 -20.13 6.91 -8.09
C VAL A 61 -21.27 7.21 -7.11
N LYS A 62 -22.42 6.55 -7.24
CA LYS A 62 -23.53 6.71 -6.29
C LYS A 62 -23.18 6.15 -4.92
N SER A 63 -23.78 6.68 -3.86
CA SER A 63 -23.49 6.27 -2.47
C SER A 63 -23.90 4.83 -2.15
N ASP A 64 -24.81 4.26 -2.91
CA ASP A 64 -25.25 2.87 -2.84
C ASP A 64 -24.49 1.93 -3.79
N SER A 65 -23.62 2.47 -4.65
CA SER A 65 -22.75 1.66 -5.50
C SER A 65 -21.88 0.72 -4.67
N LEU A 66 -21.68 -0.48 -5.18
CA LEU A 66 -20.79 -1.44 -4.51
C LEU A 66 -19.33 -1.19 -4.88
N LEU A 67 -18.48 -1.27 -3.88
CA LEU A 67 -17.04 -1.30 -4.04
C LEU A 67 -16.53 -2.70 -3.74
N TRP A 68 -15.52 -3.14 -4.47
CA TRP A 68 -14.65 -4.19 -3.97
C TRP A 68 -13.79 -3.64 -2.84
N LEU A 69 -13.72 -4.38 -1.75
CA LEU A 69 -12.75 -4.22 -0.67
C LEU A 69 -11.89 -5.47 -0.62
N LEU A 70 -10.62 -5.28 -0.92
CA LEU A 70 -9.59 -6.30 -0.88
C LEU A 70 -8.65 -6.04 0.30
N GLY A 71 -8.48 -7.03 1.18
CA GLY A 71 -7.45 -7.04 2.22
C GLY A 71 -6.35 -8.04 1.87
N ARG A 72 -5.10 -7.60 1.86
CA ARG A 72 -3.92 -8.42 1.61
C ARG A 72 -2.86 -8.22 2.68
N ARG A 73 -2.10 -9.26 2.95
CA ARG A 73 -0.88 -9.22 3.75
C ARG A 73 0.31 -9.54 2.86
N TRP A 74 1.34 -8.73 2.97
CA TRP A 74 2.60 -8.92 2.27
C TRP A 74 3.62 -9.51 3.22
N MET A 75 4.17 -10.66 2.85
CA MET A 75 5.08 -11.46 3.65
C MET A 75 6.44 -11.53 2.98
N ALA A 76 7.50 -11.25 3.75
CA ALA A 76 8.87 -11.63 3.39
C ALA A 76 9.23 -12.86 4.22
N GLU A 77 9.47 -13.99 3.58
CA GLU A 77 9.59 -15.29 4.24
C GLU A 77 8.39 -15.55 5.17
N ASN A 78 8.61 -15.60 6.48
CA ASN A 78 7.57 -15.83 7.50
C ASN A 78 7.16 -14.56 8.27
N MET A 79 7.62 -13.39 7.83
CA MET A 79 7.35 -12.11 8.49
C MET A 79 6.39 -11.25 7.69
N ALA A 80 5.38 -10.72 8.36
CA ALA A 80 4.51 -9.73 7.76
C ALA A 80 5.27 -8.40 7.58
N VAL A 81 5.31 -7.89 6.36
CA VAL A 81 5.97 -6.61 6.02
C VAL A 81 4.95 -5.48 5.95
N ALA A 82 3.80 -5.75 5.31
CA ALA A 82 2.75 -4.78 5.15
C ALA A 82 1.36 -5.40 5.06
N LEU A 83 0.35 -4.59 5.41
CA LEU A 83 -1.06 -4.83 5.12
C LEU A 83 -1.52 -3.84 4.07
N GLU A 84 -2.36 -4.29 3.16
CA GLU A 84 -2.97 -3.44 2.14
C GLU A 84 -4.48 -3.64 2.13
N TYR A 85 -5.21 -2.53 2.18
CA TYR A 85 -6.67 -2.48 2.01
C TYR A 85 -6.97 -1.64 0.78
N SER A 86 -7.43 -2.28 -0.29
CA SER A 86 -7.69 -1.62 -1.58
C SER A 86 -9.18 -1.56 -1.88
N TYR A 87 -9.61 -0.42 -2.41
CA TYR A 87 -10.99 -0.11 -2.77
C TYR A 87 -11.08 0.31 -4.22
N PHE A 88 -12.08 -0.16 -4.95
CA PHE A 88 -12.44 0.30 -6.28
C PHE A 88 -13.88 -0.10 -6.62
N PRO A 89 -14.59 0.64 -7.50
CA PRO A 89 -15.96 0.32 -7.88
C PRO A 89 -16.11 -1.07 -8.49
N ALA A 90 -17.07 -1.85 -7.97
CA ALA A 90 -17.28 -3.22 -8.40
C ALA A 90 -17.77 -3.33 -9.84
N GLU A 91 -18.46 -2.31 -10.33
CA GLU A 91 -18.96 -2.24 -11.71
C GLU A 91 -17.83 -2.15 -12.76
N TRP A 92 -16.62 -1.68 -12.38
CA TRP A 92 -15.49 -1.56 -13.32
C TRP A 92 -14.81 -2.90 -13.58
N ILE A 93 -14.85 -3.81 -12.60
CA ILE A 93 -14.32 -5.16 -12.71
C ILE A 93 -15.33 -6.12 -12.03
N PRO A 94 -16.47 -6.40 -12.68
CA PRO A 94 -17.55 -7.18 -12.07
C PRO A 94 -17.15 -8.61 -11.71
N ASP A 95 -16.22 -9.17 -12.49
CA ASP A 95 -15.66 -10.53 -12.38
C ASP A 95 -14.39 -10.60 -11.54
N PHE A 96 -14.11 -9.58 -10.70
CA PHE A 96 -12.92 -9.56 -9.85
C PHE A 96 -12.92 -10.76 -8.91
N SER A 97 -11.81 -11.49 -8.90
CA SER A 97 -11.65 -12.75 -8.18
C SER A 97 -10.27 -12.83 -7.52
N GLN A 98 -10.06 -13.88 -6.74
CA GLN A 98 -8.77 -14.14 -6.09
C GLN A 98 -7.63 -14.29 -7.10
N GLU A 99 -7.87 -14.85 -8.27
CA GLU A 99 -6.88 -15.00 -9.33
C GLU A 99 -6.44 -13.65 -9.87
N LEU A 100 -7.40 -12.72 -10.03
CA LEU A 100 -7.12 -11.36 -10.50
C LEU A 100 -6.35 -10.52 -9.47
N CYS A 101 -6.40 -10.86 -8.18
CA CYS A 101 -5.59 -10.21 -7.14
C CYS A 101 -4.08 -10.33 -7.36
N LYS A 102 -3.63 -11.30 -8.16
CA LYS A 102 -2.21 -11.54 -8.47
C LYS A 102 -1.71 -10.68 -9.62
N ILE A 103 -2.61 -10.07 -10.38
CA ILE A 103 -2.25 -9.21 -11.52
C ILE A 103 -1.89 -7.82 -10.97
N PRO A 104 -0.77 -7.22 -11.42
CA PRO A 104 -0.44 -5.83 -11.10
C PRO A 104 -1.60 -4.90 -11.47
N TRP A 105 -1.89 -3.93 -10.59
CA TRP A 105 -3.04 -3.05 -10.74
C TRP A 105 -3.03 -2.28 -12.07
N GLU A 106 -1.86 -1.81 -12.49
CA GLU A 106 -1.67 -1.08 -13.73
C GLU A 106 -2.11 -1.93 -14.93
N ARG A 107 -1.69 -3.18 -14.96
CA ARG A 107 -2.07 -4.13 -16.01
C ARG A 107 -3.56 -4.48 -15.95
N LEU A 108 -4.09 -4.71 -14.75
CA LEU A 108 -5.49 -5.07 -14.54
C LEU A 108 -6.43 -3.97 -15.06
N PHE A 109 -6.19 -2.70 -14.69
CA PHE A 109 -7.00 -1.58 -15.15
C PHE A 109 -6.80 -1.29 -16.64
N ALA A 110 -5.57 -1.42 -17.17
CA ALA A 110 -5.33 -1.26 -18.60
C ALA A 110 -6.10 -2.30 -19.43
N GLN A 111 -6.19 -3.54 -18.99
CA GLN A 111 -6.99 -4.59 -19.64
C GLN A 111 -8.49 -4.29 -19.64
N ARG A 112 -8.96 -3.40 -18.78
CA ARG A 112 -10.35 -2.93 -18.69
C ARG A 112 -10.56 -1.58 -19.39
N HIS A 113 -9.65 -1.19 -20.27
CA HIS A 113 -9.69 0.10 -20.98
C HIS A 113 -9.67 1.33 -20.07
N MET A 114 -9.06 1.19 -18.89
CA MET A 114 -8.84 2.25 -17.90
C MET A 114 -7.36 2.34 -17.56
N PRO A 115 -6.49 2.74 -18.51
CA PRO A 115 -5.06 2.77 -18.26
C PRO A 115 -4.71 3.78 -17.16
N PRO A 116 -3.98 3.36 -16.11
CA PRO A 116 -3.45 4.29 -15.12
C PRO A 116 -2.38 5.20 -15.75
N SER A 117 -2.30 6.43 -15.24
CA SER A 117 -1.29 7.40 -15.68
C SER A 117 -0.32 7.79 -14.58
N ARG A 118 -0.78 7.79 -13.31
CA ARG A 118 0.04 8.18 -12.16
C ARG A 118 -0.47 7.59 -10.85
N VAL A 119 0.41 7.64 -9.85
CA VAL A 119 0.10 7.33 -8.46
C VAL A 119 0.30 8.59 -7.62
N GLU A 120 -0.66 8.90 -6.75
CA GLU A 120 -0.50 9.90 -5.70
C GLU A 120 -0.48 9.20 -4.35
N GLN A 121 0.40 9.66 -3.46
CA GLN A 121 0.58 9.02 -2.16
C GLN A 121 0.83 10.05 -1.05
N THR A 122 0.22 9.82 0.11
CA THR A 122 0.60 10.47 1.36
C THR A 122 1.09 9.41 2.33
N VAL A 123 2.14 9.73 3.10
CA VAL A 123 2.72 8.80 4.09
C VAL A 123 2.81 9.49 5.43
N GLN A 124 2.43 8.79 6.49
CA GLN A 124 2.53 9.27 7.86
C GLN A 124 2.98 8.15 8.81
N GLY A 125 3.71 8.52 9.85
CA GLY A 125 4.04 7.61 10.95
C GLY A 125 2.84 7.47 11.89
N ILE A 126 2.51 6.24 12.26
CA ILE A 126 1.44 5.92 13.21
C ILE A 126 1.88 4.86 14.20
N CYS A 127 1.16 4.73 15.31
CA CYS A 127 1.22 3.53 16.16
C CYS A 127 0.08 2.58 15.79
N VAL A 128 0.37 1.28 15.77
CA VAL A 128 -0.60 0.24 15.35
C VAL A 128 -1.10 -0.52 16.56
N TYR A 129 -2.40 -0.79 16.60
CA TYR A 129 -3.08 -1.50 17.68
C TYR A 129 -4.07 -2.55 17.14
N GLY A 130 -4.54 -3.41 18.01
CA GLY A 130 -5.61 -4.36 17.74
C GLY A 130 -5.30 -5.32 16.60
N GLN A 131 -6.26 -5.50 15.72
CA GLN A 131 -6.18 -6.50 14.67
C GLN A 131 -5.04 -6.24 13.67
N GLU A 132 -4.75 -4.98 13.35
CA GLU A 132 -3.65 -4.63 12.45
C GLU A 132 -2.29 -4.99 13.06
N ALA A 133 -2.09 -4.79 14.36
CA ALA A 133 -0.86 -5.20 15.05
C ALA A 133 -0.68 -6.72 15.00
N LEU A 134 -1.77 -7.48 15.24
CA LEU A 134 -1.77 -8.93 15.16
C LEU A 134 -1.47 -9.42 13.74
N LEU A 135 -2.11 -8.85 12.73
CA LEU A 135 -1.89 -9.22 11.32
C LEU A 135 -0.49 -8.86 10.84
N LEU A 136 0.09 -7.76 11.33
CA LEU A 136 1.48 -7.37 11.08
C LEU A 136 2.48 -8.15 11.93
N GLN A 137 2.04 -8.99 12.88
CA GLN A 137 2.91 -9.74 13.76
C GLN A 137 3.85 -8.83 14.60
N ILE A 138 3.32 -7.69 15.06
CA ILE A 138 4.04 -6.72 15.91
C ILE A 138 3.32 -6.48 17.23
N GLN A 139 4.07 -6.00 18.21
CA GLN A 139 3.49 -5.58 19.48
C GLN A 139 2.57 -4.37 19.28
N GLU A 140 1.46 -4.31 19.99
CA GLU A 140 0.60 -3.13 20.04
C GLU A 140 1.39 -1.88 20.45
N GLY A 141 1.07 -0.74 19.84
CA GLY A 141 1.80 0.49 20.02
C GLY A 141 3.10 0.59 19.21
N SER A 142 3.48 -0.45 18.44
CA SER A 142 4.63 -0.38 17.56
C SER A 142 4.44 0.63 16.45
N GLY A 143 5.53 1.31 16.05
CA GLY A 143 5.53 2.27 14.94
C GLY A 143 5.38 1.58 13.59
N ALA A 144 4.56 2.19 12.73
CA ALA A 144 4.37 1.80 11.35
C ALA A 144 4.23 3.03 10.45
N PHE A 145 4.38 2.84 9.15
CA PHE A 145 4.00 3.83 8.15
C PHE A 145 2.60 3.50 7.62
N LEU A 146 1.74 4.50 7.60
CA LEU A 146 0.47 4.46 6.89
C LEU A 146 0.60 5.27 5.60
N ALA A 147 0.53 4.59 4.47
CA ALA A 147 0.43 5.22 3.17
C ALA A 147 -1.01 5.18 2.67
N ASN A 148 -1.56 6.34 2.31
CA ASN A 148 -2.79 6.45 1.54
C ASN A 148 -2.41 6.69 0.09
N GLN A 149 -2.84 5.80 -0.80
CA GLN A 149 -2.42 5.80 -2.19
C GLN A 149 -3.64 5.85 -3.12
N GLN A 150 -3.56 6.67 -4.15
CA GLN A 150 -4.53 6.74 -5.23
C GLN A 150 -3.85 6.39 -6.55
N LEU A 151 -4.44 5.45 -7.27
CA LEU A 151 -4.08 5.13 -8.65
C LEU A 151 -5.04 5.91 -9.56
N LEU A 152 -4.51 6.76 -10.43
CA LEU A 152 -5.31 7.68 -11.25
C LEU A 152 -5.13 7.41 -12.74
N ALA A 153 -6.22 7.58 -13.48
CA ALA A 153 -6.20 7.69 -14.92
C ALA A 153 -5.76 9.10 -15.38
N GLU A 154 -5.49 9.28 -16.67
CA GLU A 154 -5.06 10.55 -17.26
C GLU A 154 -6.03 11.71 -17.01
N ASN A 155 -7.34 11.42 -17.00
CA ASN A 155 -8.40 12.39 -16.70
C ASN A 155 -8.60 12.67 -15.20
N HIS A 156 -7.61 12.36 -14.36
CA HIS A 156 -7.64 12.50 -12.91
C HIS A 156 -8.72 11.66 -12.18
N ARG A 157 -9.30 10.67 -12.84
CA ARG A 157 -10.23 9.75 -12.20
C ARG A 157 -9.47 8.79 -11.30
N VAL A 158 -9.90 8.67 -10.05
CA VAL A 158 -9.33 7.69 -9.12
C VAL A 158 -9.83 6.29 -9.53
N LEU A 159 -8.91 5.43 -9.91
CA LEU A 159 -9.18 4.05 -10.28
C LEU A 159 -9.16 3.12 -9.07
N ARG A 160 -8.25 3.36 -8.14
CA ARG A 160 -8.10 2.60 -6.91
C ARG A 160 -7.66 3.53 -5.78
N TYR A 161 -8.19 3.30 -4.60
CA TYR A 161 -7.69 3.86 -3.36
C TYR A 161 -7.18 2.74 -2.48
N SER A 162 -6.00 2.90 -1.88
CA SER A 162 -5.43 1.92 -0.96
C SER A 162 -4.92 2.57 0.31
N LYS A 163 -5.10 1.85 1.42
CA LYS A 163 -4.39 2.07 2.68
C LYS A 163 -3.37 0.97 2.84
N ILE A 164 -2.10 1.35 3.01
CA ILE A 164 -1.00 0.42 3.17
C ILE A 164 -0.34 0.71 4.52
N LEU A 165 -0.39 -0.28 5.42
CA LEU A 165 0.33 -0.22 6.69
C LEU A 165 1.58 -1.07 6.58
N ALA A 166 2.75 -0.47 6.81
CA ALA A 166 4.01 -1.20 6.78
C ALA A 166 4.79 -1.02 8.07
N GLN A 167 5.40 -2.11 8.53
CA GLN A 167 6.26 -2.08 9.72
C GLN A 167 7.42 -1.09 9.52
N ALA A 168 7.55 -0.08 10.38
CA ALA A 168 8.64 0.90 10.28
C ALA A 168 10.04 0.27 10.35
N ARG A 169 10.18 -0.86 11.06
CA ARG A 169 11.45 -1.59 11.17
C ARG A 169 11.83 -2.39 9.92
N LYS A 170 10.88 -2.62 9.01
CA LYS A 170 11.06 -3.47 7.81
C LYS A 170 11.10 -2.67 6.53
N VAL A 171 10.72 -1.40 6.58
CA VAL A 171 10.68 -0.51 5.41
C VAL A 171 11.59 0.68 5.69
N THR A 172 12.67 0.79 4.94
CA THR A 172 13.56 1.95 4.99
C THR A 172 13.30 2.82 3.78
N HIS A 173 12.95 4.08 4.02
CA HIS A 173 12.77 5.07 2.99
C HIS A 173 14.06 5.85 2.78
N TYR A 174 14.63 5.81 1.58
CA TYR A 174 15.82 6.55 1.21
C TYR A 174 15.47 7.67 0.21
N LEU A 175 15.43 8.89 0.68
CA LEU A 175 15.27 10.08 -0.17
C LEU A 175 16.64 10.52 -0.67
N LYS A 176 16.80 10.62 -1.98
CA LYS A 176 17.96 11.21 -2.62
C LYS A 176 17.53 12.52 -3.28
N ASP A 177 17.79 13.62 -2.62
CA ASP A 177 17.58 14.95 -3.19
C ASP A 177 18.81 15.31 -4.03
N PRO A 178 18.70 15.52 -5.35
CA PRO A 178 19.81 16.04 -6.12
C PRO A 178 20.06 17.48 -5.67
N ILE A 179 21.20 17.72 -5.04
CA ILE A 179 21.66 19.08 -4.75
C ILE A 179 21.77 19.79 -6.10
N SER A 180 20.84 20.69 -6.37
CA SER A 180 20.93 21.60 -7.52
C SER A 180 22.21 22.41 -7.39
N LYS A 181 23.12 22.24 -8.37
CA LYS A 181 24.31 23.09 -8.52
C LYS A 181 23.92 24.46 -9.04
#